data_526bc6cc3fa8a9c1c0df916b695701bf
#
_entry.id   526bc6cc3fa8a9c1c0df916b695701bf
#
_cell.length_a   1.000
_cell.length_b   1.000
_cell.length_c   1.000
_cell.angle_alpha   90.00
_cell.angle_beta   90.00
_cell.angle_gamma   90.00
#
_symmetry.space_group_name_H-M   'P 1'
#
loop_
_entity.id
_entity.type
_entity.pdbx_description
1 polymer ?
#
loop_
_entity_poly.entity_id
_entity_poly.type
_entity_poly.pdbx_seq_one_letter_code
_entity_poly.pdbx_strand_id
1 'polypeptide(L)'
;PQDDRLPVFSPQYSRSTLMTHMLCEILAQALGQINSVATRLRLGFPASPRQLRTLILTLPSAMPKQEREIFRLRMFEAIALVWKAMGWHPQDEDFTTRKQQEKSVVPVPEIQMEWDEASCGQLVWLYNEAISHYDGHTESFFNALARPDRQPEPGEVKGRALRVASIDIGGGTTDMAVVHYQLDDGVGANVKITPHLLFREGFK
;
A
#
# COMPACT_ATOMS: atom_id res chain seq x y z
N PRO A 1 -7.38 9.24 -25.06
CA PRO A 1 -6.15 8.61 -24.62
C PRO A 1 -5.03 9.61 -24.85
N GLN A 2 -4.45 10.07 -23.75
CA GLN A 2 -3.31 10.97 -23.84
C GLN A 2 -2.14 10.16 -24.41
N ASP A 3 -1.52 10.63 -25.48
CA ASP A 3 -0.37 9.93 -26.07
C ASP A 3 0.79 9.93 -25.05
N ASP A 4 1.00 8.78 -24.47
CA ASP A 4 2.03 8.52 -23.45
C ASP A 4 3.46 8.81 -23.95
N ARG A 5 3.61 8.93 -25.28
CA ARG A 5 4.88 9.21 -25.94
C ARG A 5 5.18 10.70 -26.09
N LEU A 6 4.21 11.57 -25.77
CA LEU A 6 4.45 13.02 -25.84
C LEU A 6 5.46 13.47 -24.79
N PRO A 7 6.51 14.19 -25.19
CA PRO A 7 7.52 14.70 -24.26
C PRO A 7 6.94 15.81 -23.37
N VAL A 8 7.41 15.90 -22.13
CA VAL A 8 6.99 16.94 -21.18
C VAL A 8 7.93 18.13 -21.20
N PHE A 9 9.22 17.91 -21.06
CA PHE A 9 10.24 18.96 -20.95
C PHE A 9 11.32 18.84 -22.03
N SER A 10 11.48 17.64 -22.58
CA SER A 10 12.47 17.33 -23.59
C SER A 10 11.86 16.36 -24.60
N PRO A 11 12.17 16.47 -25.90
CA PRO A 11 11.77 15.49 -26.91
C PRO A 11 12.32 14.08 -26.65
N GLN A 12 13.25 13.93 -25.71
CA GLN A 12 13.88 12.64 -25.37
C GLN A 12 13.11 11.83 -24.33
N TYR A 13 12.24 12.48 -23.52
CA TYR A 13 11.57 11.81 -22.41
C TYR A 13 10.06 12.03 -22.45
N SER A 14 9.30 10.94 -22.44
CA SER A 14 7.84 10.97 -22.26
C SER A 14 7.49 11.09 -20.78
N ARG A 15 6.22 11.42 -20.49
CA ARG A 15 5.69 11.40 -19.11
C ARG A 15 5.83 10.02 -18.46
N SER A 16 5.54 8.98 -19.22
CA SER A 16 5.71 7.59 -18.78
C SER A 16 7.15 7.28 -18.41
N THR A 17 8.12 7.69 -19.22
CA THR A 17 9.54 7.47 -18.93
C THR A 17 9.94 8.16 -17.65
N LEU A 18 9.54 9.43 -17.45
CA LEU A 18 9.83 10.16 -16.21
C LEU A 18 9.20 9.49 -14.98
N MET A 19 7.97 8.98 -15.11
CA MET A 19 7.30 8.23 -14.06
C MET A 19 8.06 6.94 -13.71
N THR A 20 8.50 6.18 -14.73
CA THR A 20 9.30 4.97 -14.50
C THR A 20 10.59 5.30 -13.76
N HIS A 21 11.31 6.37 -14.13
CA HIS A 21 12.54 6.78 -13.43
C HIS A 21 12.28 7.22 -12.00
N MET A 22 11.21 7.96 -11.75
CA MET A 22 10.79 8.32 -10.38
C MET A 22 10.52 7.08 -9.52
N LEU A 23 9.82 6.09 -10.08
CA LEU A 23 9.55 4.83 -9.39
C LEU A 23 10.83 4.02 -9.15
N CYS A 24 11.80 4.05 -10.07
CA CYS A 24 13.13 3.45 -9.85
C CYS A 24 13.83 4.08 -8.65
N GLU A 25 13.81 5.40 -8.55
CA GLU A 25 14.44 6.13 -7.44
C GLU A 25 13.78 5.79 -6.10
N ILE A 26 12.45 5.83 -6.03
CA ILE A 26 11.68 5.45 -4.83
C ILE A 26 12.02 4.03 -4.40
N LEU A 27 12.06 3.09 -5.35
CA LEU A 27 12.35 1.69 -5.09
C LEU A 27 13.79 1.49 -4.60
N ALA A 28 14.76 2.16 -5.21
CA ALA A 28 16.17 2.11 -4.80
C ALA A 28 16.36 2.68 -3.39
N GLN A 29 15.75 3.81 -3.08
CA GLN A 29 15.77 4.40 -1.74
C GLN A 29 15.11 3.49 -0.70
N ALA A 30 13.95 2.91 -1.01
CA ALA A 30 13.28 1.96 -0.12
C ALA A 30 14.16 0.75 0.20
N LEU A 31 14.78 0.15 -0.84
CA LEU A 31 15.72 -0.97 -0.68
C LEU A 31 16.93 -0.58 0.17
N GLY A 32 17.48 0.62 -0.02
CA GLY A 32 18.57 1.16 0.79
C GLY A 32 18.16 1.36 2.25
N GLN A 33 16.97 1.91 2.50
CA GLN A 33 16.46 2.16 3.85
C GLN A 33 16.18 0.87 4.62
N ILE A 34 15.48 -0.11 4.02
CA ILE A 34 15.17 -1.38 4.70
C ILE A 34 16.44 -2.21 4.97
N ASN A 35 17.50 -2.00 4.18
CA ASN A 35 18.79 -2.67 4.33
C ASN A 35 19.83 -1.83 5.07
N SER A 36 19.51 -0.61 5.50
CA SER A 36 20.44 0.19 6.30
C SER A 36 20.82 -0.52 7.60
N VAL A 37 22.03 -0.30 8.07
CA VAL A 37 22.53 -0.89 9.32
C VAL A 37 21.61 -0.51 10.49
N ALA A 38 21.19 0.76 10.57
CA ALA A 38 20.31 1.25 11.63
C ALA A 38 18.96 0.52 11.63
N THR A 39 18.33 0.33 10.46
CA THR A 39 17.06 -0.39 10.36
C THR A 39 17.20 -1.86 10.74
N ARG A 40 18.24 -2.54 10.27
CA ARG A 40 18.49 -3.95 10.61
C ARG A 40 18.79 -4.16 12.09
N LEU A 41 19.55 -3.26 12.71
CA LEU A 41 19.82 -3.29 14.17
C LEU A 41 18.53 -3.11 14.97
N ARG A 42 17.70 -2.10 14.63
CA ARG A 42 16.43 -1.83 15.30
C ARG A 42 15.47 -3.03 15.25
N LEU A 43 15.54 -3.81 14.18
CA LEU A 43 14.69 -4.97 13.97
C LEU A 43 15.31 -6.29 14.49
N GLY A 44 16.47 -6.23 15.16
CA GLY A 44 17.08 -7.39 15.80
C GLY A 44 17.83 -8.35 14.88
N PHE A 45 18.00 -8.02 13.59
CA PHE A 45 18.64 -8.91 12.60
C PHE A 45 19.72 -8.16 11.80
N PRO A 46 20.81 -7.69 12.46
CA PRO A 46 21.81 -6.84 11.81
C PRO A 46 22.57 -7.51 10.66
N ALA A 47 22.78 -8.83 10.73
CA ALA A 47 23.54 -9.58 9.75
C ALA A 47 22.71 -10.04 8.53
N SER A 48 21.38 -10.00 8.63
CA SER A 48 20.49 -10.55 7.59
C SER A 48 20.02 -9.47 6.61
N PRO A 49 20.36 -9.57 5.31
CA PRO A 49 19.75 -8.71 4.29
C PRO A 49 18.26 -8.94 4.22
N ARG A 50 17.50 -7.86 4.00
CA ARG A 50 16.06 -7.93 3.84
C ARG A 50 15.67 -7.94 2.38
N GLN A 51 14.70 -8.78 2.05
CA GLN A 51 14.12 -8.87 0.72
C GLN A 51 12.78 -8.14 0.69
N LEU A 52 12.53 -7.43 -0.38
CA LEU A 52 11.24 -6.84 -0.68
C LEU A 52 10.37 -7.93 -1.32
N ARG A 53 9.33 -8.38 -0.62
CA ARG A 53 8.44 -9.45 -1.11
C ARG A 53 7.18 -8.90 -1.74
N THR A 54 6.65 -7.82 -1.19
CA THR A 54 5.38 -7.23 -1.62
C THR A 54 5.53 -5.72 -1.69
N LEU A 55 5.02 -5.15 -2.76
CA LEU A 55 4.84 -3.72 -2.95
C LEU A 55 3.33 -3.44 -2.92
N ILE A 56 2.88 -2.73 -1.92
CA ILE A 56 1.51 -2.25 -1.83
C ILE A 56 1.49 -0.82 -2.36
N LEU A 57 0.77 -0.61 -3.44
CA LEU A 57 0.59 0.71 -4.05
C LEU A 57 -0.84 1.15 -3.79
N THR A 58 -0.99 2.22 -3.02
CA THR A 58 -2.29 2.85 -2.81
C THR A 58 -2.61 3.78 -3.97
N LEU A 59 -3.85 3.79 -4.38
CA LEU A 59 -4.32 4.56 -5.53
C LEU A 59 -5.57 5.34 -5.17
N PRO A 60 -5.79 6.51 -5.80
CA PRO A 60 -7.05 7.23 -5.67
C PRO A 60 -8.24 6.35 -6.06
N SER A 61 -9.33 6.43 -5.29
CA SER A 61 -10.53 5.61 -5.53
C SER A 61 -11.14 5.86 -6.91
N ALA A 62 -11.06 7.11 -7.39
CA ALA A 62 -11.55 7.54 -8.69
C ALA A 62 -10.62 7.21 -9.88
N MET A 63 -9.47 6.58 -9.66
CA MET A 63 -8.53 6.30 -10.74
C MET A 63 -9.13 5.33 -11.75
N PRO A 64 -9.23 5.69 -13.05
CA PRO A 64 -9.74 4.82 -14.09
C PRO A 64 -8.93 3.54 -14.22
N LYS A 65 -9.59 2.45 -14.61
CA LYS A 65 -8.94 1.14 -14.79
C LYS A 65 -7.75 1.20 -15.75
N GLN A 66 -7.85 1.97 -16.83
CA GLN A 66 -6.77 2.15 -17.79
C GLN A 66 -5.53 2.83 -17.17
N GLU A 67 -5.73 3.84 -16.34
CA GLU A 67 -4.65 4.53 -15.64
C GLU A 67 -3.98 3.59 -14.62
N ARG A 68 -4.75 2.75 -13.93
CA ARG A 68 -4.22 1.72 -13.03
C ARG A 68 -3.29 0.74 -13.75
N GLU A 69 -3.69 0.29 -14.95
CA GLU A 69 -2.86 -0.63 -15.74
C GLU A 69 -1.57 0.04 -16.24
N ILE A 70 -1.64 1.31 -16.64
CA ILE A 70 -0.44 2.09 -16.98
C ILE A 70 0.48 2.19 -15.77
N PHE A 71 -0.06 2.53 -14.59
CA PHE A 71 0.73 2.64 -13.37
C PHE A 71 1.38 1.31 -12.98
N ARG A 72 0.63 0.21 -13.06
CA ARG A 72 1.14 -1.15 -12.85
C ARG A 72 2.31 -1.46 -13.79
N LEU A 73 2.15 -1.15 -15.08
CA LEU A 73 3.18 -1.38 -16.08
C LEU A 73 4.45 -0.57 -15.78
N ARG A 74 4.31 0.72 -15.44
CA ARG A 74 5.45 1.57 -15.09
C ARG A 74 6.17 1.07 -13.83
N MET A 75 5.44 0.62 -12.82
CA MET A 75 6.04 0.01 -11.62
C MET A 75 6.79 -1.27 -11.95
N PHE A 76 6.21 -2.10 -12.81
CA PHE A 76 6.86 -3.33 -13.26
C PHE A 76 8.16 -3.05 -14.02
N GLU A 77 8.16 -2.07 -14.92
CA GLU A 77 9.37 -1.62 -15.63
C GLU A 77 10.43 -1.07 -14.67
N ALA A 78 10.01 -0.30 -13.66
CA ALA A 78 10.93 0.22 -12.65
C ALA A 78 11.60 -0.92 -11.87
N ILE A 79 10.86 -1.95 -11.48
CA ILE A 79 11.43 -3.14 -10.84
C ILE A 79 12.44 -3.81 -11.78
N ALA A 80 12.09 -4.01 -13.05
CA ALA A 80 12.99 -4.63 -14.03
C ALA A 80 14.31 -3.85 -14.16
N LEU A 81 14.23 -2.53 -14.27
CA LEU A 81 15.40 -1.66 -14.37
C LEU A 81 16.27 -1.73 -13.12
N VAL A 82 15.67 -1.65 -11.92
CA VAL A 82 16.41 -1.73 -10.65
C VAL A 82 17.05 -3.10 -10.48
N TRP A 83 16.32 -4.21 -10.75
CA TRP A 83 16.86 -5.57 -10.65
C TRP A 83 18.03 -5.79 -11.58
N LYS A 84 17.95 -5.28 -12.82
CA LYS A 84 19.07 -5.32 -13.77
C LYS A 84 20.24 -4.44 -13.31
N ALA A 85 19.98 -3.20 -12.91
CA ALA A 85 21.03 -2.29 -12.44
C ALA A 85 21.80 -2.80 -11.21
N MET A 86 21.09 -3.52 -10.31
CA MET A 86 21.69 -4.15 -9.14
C MET A 86 22.40 -5.48 -9.45
N GLY A 87 22.38 -5.96 -10.69
CA GLY A 87 22.92 -7.25 -11.08
C GLY A 87 22.12 -8.45 -10.55
N TRP A 88 20.88 -8.25 -10.12
CA TRP A 88 20.01 -9.30 -9.60
C TRP A 88 19.25 -10.05 -10.69
N HIS A 89 19.23 -9.51 -11.90
CA HIS A 89 18.69 -10.16 -13.09
C HIS A 89 19.70 -10.01 -14.25
N PRO A 90 19.86 -11.03 -15.12
CA PRO A 90 20.74 -10.94 -16.28
C PRO A 90 20.37 -9.77 -17.20
N GLN A 91 21.38 -9.03 -17.70
CA GLN A 91 21.17 -7.82 -18.50
C GLN A 91 20.51 -8.11 -19.87
N ASP A 92 20.89 -9.21 -20.47
CA ASP A 92 20.48 -9.68 -21.80
C ASP A 92 19.17 -10.51 -21.79
N GLU A 93 18.63 -10.78 -20.61
CA GLU A 93 17.37 -11.53 -20.46
C GLU A 93 16.19 -10.59 -20.31
N ASP A 94 15.05 -11.00 -20.87
CA ASP A 94 13.78 -10.32 -20.67
C ASP A 94 13.27 -10.48 -19.24
N PHE A 95 12.37 -9.59 -18.84
CA PHE A 95 11.77 -9.56 -17.49
C PHE A 95 10.24 -9.60 -17.51
N THR A 96 9.62 -9.82 -18.67
CA THR A 96 8.18 -9.63 -18.89
C THR A 96 7.31 -10.76 -18.38
N THR A 97 7.83 -11.98 -18.26
CA THR A 97 7.07 -13.14 -17.80
C THR A 97 7.57 -13.63 -16.45
N ARG A 98 6.69 -14.29 -15.69
CA ARG A 98 7.03 -14.90 -14.40
C ARG A 98 8.23 -15.86 -14.51
N LYS A 99 8.26 -16.67 -15.57
CA LYS A 99 9.36 -17.61 -15.83
C LYS A 99 10.71 -16.90 -16.04
N GLN A 100 10.69 -15.72 -16.67
CA GLN A 100 11.90 -14.89 -16.83
C GLN A 100 12.33 -14.27 -15.50
N GLN A 101 11.37 -13.80 -14.69
CA GLN A 101 11.64 -13.25 -13.36
C GLN A 101 12.24 -14.28 -12.39
N GLU A 102 11.90 -15.57 -12.54
CA GLU A 102 12.48 -16.67 -11.76
C GLU A 102 13.99 -16.84 -11.98
N LYS A 103 14.55 -16.26 -13.05
CA LYS A 103 16.00 -16.20 -13.30
C LYS A 103 16.72 -15.19 -12.41
N SER A 104 15.99 -14.35 -11.71
CA SER A 104 16.57 -13.36 -10.79
C SER A 104 17.12 -14.04 -9.53
N VAL A 105 18.33 -13.67 -9.12
CA VAL A 105 18.94 -14.18 -7.88
C VAL A 105 18.25 -13.62 -6.62
N VAL A 106 17.62 -12.45 -6.74
CA VAL A 106 16.75 -11.88 -5.71
C VAL A 106 15.31 -11.98 -6.19
N PRO A 107 14.40 -12.56 -5.41
CA PRO A 107 13.00 -12.69 -5.80
C PRO A 107 12.37 -11.35 -6.18
N VAL A 108 11.58 -11.36 -7.24
CA VAL A 108 10.83 -10.17 -7.70
C VAL A 108 9.62 -9.97 -6.79
N PRO A 109 9.37 -8.74 -6.29
CA PRO A 109 8.25 -8.48 -5.42
C PRO A 109 6.92 -8.58 -6.16
N GLU A 110 5.91 -9.05 -5.46
CA GLU A 110 4.52 -8.98 -5.90
C GLU A 110 3.98 -7.56 -5.78
N ILE A 111 3.29 -7.08 -6.82
CA ILE A 111 2.65 -5.77 -6.83
C ILE A 111 1.17 -5.93 -6.48
N GLN A 112 0.74 -5.32 -5.39
CA GLN A 112 -0.66 -5.25 -4.95
C GLN A 112 -1.18 -3.83 -5.10
N MET A 113 -2.33 -3.66 -5.76
CA MET A 113 -2.94 -2.37 -6.10
C MET A 113 -4.44 -2.35 -5.78
N GLU A 114 -4.86 -3.19 -4.85
CA GLU A 114 -6.27 -3.30 -4.41
C GLU A 114 -6.63 -2.25 -3.35
N TRP A 115 -5.63 -1.62 -2.77
CA TRP A 115 -5.79 -0.65 -1.69
C TRP A 115 -6.00 0.77 -2.22
N ASP A 116 -6.96 1.47 -1.67
CA ASP A 116 -7.19 2.89 -1.93
C ASP A 116 -6.61 3.78 -0.82
N GLU A 117 -6.34 5.04 -1.16
CA GLU A 117 -5.69 5.99 -0.26
C GLU A 117 -6.55 6.30 0.97
N ALA A 118 -7.86 6.49 0.79
CA ALA A 118 -8.76 6.84 1.88
C ALA A 118 -8.89 5.70 2.91
N SER A 119 -9.00 4.45 2.47
CA SER A 119 -9.04 3.29 3.36
C SER A 119 -7.69 3.07 4.07
N CYS A 120 -6.57 3.27 3.36
CA CYS A 120 -5.24 3.15 3.96
C CYS A 120 -4.99 4.20 5.04
N GLY A 121 -5.44 5.43 4.84
CA GLY A 121 -5.39 6.49 5.85
C GLY A 121 -6.10 6.10 7.14
N GLN A 122 -7.27 5.46 7.03
CA GLN A 122 -7.99 4.94 8.20
C GLN A 122 -7.21 3.87 8.96
N LEU A 123 -6.54 2.94 8.25
CA LEU A 123 -5.75 1.89 8.90
C LEU A 123 -4.57 2.47 9.69
N VAL A 124 -3.90 3.48 9.16
CA VAL A 124 -2.80 4.17 9.86
C VAL A 124 -3.33 4.85 11.12
N TRP A 125 -4.46 5.54 11.03
CA TRP A 125 -5.10 6.16 12.18
C TRP A 125 -5.49 5.13 13.26
N LEU A 126 -6.21 4.06 12.85
CA LEU A 126 -6.62 2.98 13.76
C LEU A 126 -5.43 2.35 14.48
N TYR A 127 -4.36 2.06 13.76
CA TYR A 127 -3.16 1.47 14.33
C TYR A 127 -2.52 2.40 15.36
N ASN A 128 -2.36 3.67 15.03
CA ASN A 128 -1.77 4.65 15.93
C ASN A 128 -2.61 4.84 17.19
N GLU A 129 -3.94 4.97 17.06
CA GLU A 129 -4.82 5.10 18.22
C GLU A 129 -4.76 3.86 19.11
N ALA A 130 -4.95 2.69 18.54
CA ALA A 130 -4.96 1.44 19.29
C ALA A 130 -3.64 1.19 20.04
N ILE A 131 -2.49 1.48 19.42
CA ILE A 131 -1.18 1.23 20.02
C ILE A 131 -0.72 2.37 20.90
N SER A 132 -0.82 3.63 20.45
CA SER A 132 -0.22 4.78 21.15
C SER A 132 -1.08 5.31 22.29
N HIS A 133 -2.40 5.29 22.16
CA HIS A 133 -3.32 5.82 23.16
C HIS A 133 -3.98 4.74 24.04
N TYR A 134 -4.12 3.55 23.50
CA TYR A 134 -4.77 2.44 24.23
C TYR A 134 -3.82 1.26 24.54
N ASP A 135 -2.51 1.44 24.33
CA ASP A 135 -1.46 0.45 24.65
C ASP A 135 -1.79 -0.98 24.14
N GLY A 136 -2.39 -1.06 22.95
CA GLY A 136 -2.83 -2.30 22.33
C GLY A 136 -4.16 -2.87 22.86
N HIS A 137 -4.81 -2.20 23.81
CA HIS A 137 -6.13 -2.60 24.35
C HIS A 137 -7.25 -2.25 23.37
N THR A 138 -7.35 -3.00 22.28
CA THR A 138 -8.26 -2.74 21.14
C THR A 138 -9.73 -2.71 21.56
N GLU A 139 -10.16 -3.55 22.48
CA GLU A 139 -11.54 -3.54 22.98
C GLU A 139 -11.88 -2.24 23.71
N SER A 140 -10.96 -1.75 24.53
CA SER A 140 -11.13 -0.46 25.22
C SER A 140 -11.23 0.71 24.24
N PHE A 141 -10.40 0.68 23.18
CA PHE A 141 -10.45 1.66 22.10
C PHE A 141 -11.81 1.66 21.38
N PHE A 142 -12.31 0.49 20.98
CA PHE A 142 -13.62 0.37 20.31
C PHE A 142 -14.76 0.80 21.22
N ASN A 143 -14.74 0.41 22.49
CA ASN A 143 -15.76 0.82 23.46
C ASN A 143 -15.77 2.34 23.70
N ALA A 144 -14.60 2.97 23.77
CA ALA A 144 -14.49 4.41 23.99
C ALA A 144 -15.01 5.24 22.81
N LEU A 145 -14.83 4.75 21.58
CA LEU A 145 -15.29 5.43 20.36
C LEU A 145 -16.69 5.01 19.90
N ALA A 146 -17.24 3.94 20.44
CA ALA A 146 -18.59 3.51 20.10
C ALA A 146 -19.62 4.57 20.51
N ARG A 147 -20.51 4.96 19.58
CA ARG A 147 -21.60 5.89 19.89
C ARG A 147 -22.57 5.25 20.88
N PRO A 148 -22.84 5.89 22.03
CA PRO A 148 -23.67 5.30 23.09
C PRO A 148 -25.12 5.00 22.66
N ASP A 149 -25.64 5.81 21.72
CA ASP A 149 -27.00 5.77 21.19
C ASP A 149 -27.16 4.85 19.97
N ARG A 150 -26.05 4.30 19.44
CA ARG A 150 -26.12 3.41 18.29
C ARG A 150 -26.63 2.03 18.68
N GLN A 151 -27.69 1.58 18.01
CA GLN A 151 -28.12 0.20 18.11
C GLN A 151 -27.22 -0.71 17.27
N PRO A 152 -26.76 -1.85 17.82
CA PRO A 152 -26.01 -2.84 17.04
C PRO A 152 -26.83 -3.37 15.88
N GLU A 153 -26.22 -3.64 14.74
CA GLU A 153 -26.86 -4.35 13.65
C GLU A 153 -26.99 -5.85 13.95
N PRO A 154 -27.86 -6.58 13.21
CA PRO A 154 -27.96 -8.03 13.40
C PRO A 154 -26.58 -8.71 13.23
N GLY A 155 -26.12 -9.41 14.25
CA GLY A 155 -24.80 -10.06 14.27
C GLY A 155 -23.66 -9.21 14.85
N GLU A 156 -23.87 -7.93 15.14
CA GLU A 156 -22.90 -7.11 15.86
C GLU A 156 -22.99 -7.28 17.37
N VAL A 157 -21.85 -7.33 18.00
CA VAL A 157 -21.74 -7.24 19.46
C VAL A 157 -21.49 -5.78 19.85
N LYS A 158 -22.28 -5.26 20.79
CA LYS A 158 -22.14 -3.87 21.28
C LYS A 158 -20.72 -3.63 21.78
N GLY A 159 -20.10 -2.53 21.34
CA GLY A 159 -18.75 -2.17 21.72
C GLY A 159 -17.63 -2.92 20.96
N ARG A 160 -17.99 -3.84 20.06
CA ARG A 160 -17.02 -4.57 19.23
C ARG A 160 -17.08 -4.18 17.74
N ALA A 161 -17.77 -3.10 17.41
CA ALA A 161 -17.89 -2.60 16.06
C ALA A 161 -17.73 -1.09 16.01
N LEU A 162 -17.03 -0.60 15.01
CA LEU A 162 -16.76 0.82 14.78
C LEU A 162 -16.96 1.16 13.30
N ARG A 163 -17.72 2.20 12.99
CA ARG A 163 -17.80 2.77 11.64
C ARG A 163 -16.96 4.02 11.56
N VAL A 164 -16.04 4.04 10.62
CA VAL A 164 -15.16 5.18 10.37
C VAL A 164 -15.44 5.70 8.96
N ALA A 165 -15.69 6.99 8.86
CA ALA A 165 -15.72 7.71 7.60
C ALA A 165 -14.45 8.54 7.48
N SER A 166 -13.80 8.50 6.33
CA SER A 166 -12.66 9.34 5.98
C SER A 166 -12.95 10.14 4.73
N ILE A 167 -12.41 11.34 4.69
CA ILE A 167 -12.38 12.20 3.50
C ILE A 167 -10.93 12.61 3.33
N ASP A 168 -10.35 12.24 2.19
CA ASP A 168 -9.02 12.63 1.79
C ASP A 168 -9.12 13.68 0.68
N ILE A 169 -8.64 14.88 0.95
CA ILE A 169 -8.67 16.02 0.01
C ILE A 169 -7.27 16.22 -0.52
N GLY A 170 -7.02 15.67 -1.70
CA GLY A 170 -5.76 15.82 -2.41
C GLY A 170 -5.70 17.04 -3.33
N GLY A 171 -4.59 17.20 -4.03
CA GLY A 171 -4.38 18.29 -4.97
C GLY A 171 -5.17 18.19 -6.30
N GLY A 172 -5.81 17.07 -6.56
CA GLY A 172 -6.55 16.85 -7.81
C GLY A 172 -7.74 15.90 -7.66
N THR A 173 -7.87 15.23 -6.51
CA THR A 173 -8.97 14.34 -6.18
C THR A 173 -9.43 14.54 -4.75
N THR A 174 -10.68 14.20 -4.49
CA THR A 174 -11.21 14.04 -3.13
C THR A 174 -11.74 12.64 -3.03
N ASP A 175 -11.20 11.85 -2.12
CA ASP A 175 -11.57 10.46 -1.93
C ASP A 175 -12.31 10.28 -0.60
N MET A 176 -13.42 9.53 -0.64
CA MET A 176 -14.23 9.21 0.54
C MET A 176 -14.28 7.71 0.73
N ALA A 177 -14.15 7.26 1.97
CA ALA A 177 -14.40 5.87 2.33
C ALA A 177 -15.17 5.78 3.64
N VAL A 178 -16.09 4.82 3.71
CA VAL A 178 -16.77 4.41 4.95
C VAL A 178 -16.49 2.93 5.16
N VAL A 179 -15.81 2.61 6.25
CA VAL A 179 -15.43 1.24 6.60
C VAL A 179 -16.04 0.87 7.94
N HIS A 180 -16.62 -0.30 7.99
CA HIS A 180 -17.08 -0.94 9.21
C HIS A 180 -15.99 -1.88 9.70
N TYR A 181 -15.47 -1.62 10.89
CA TYR A 181 -14.48 -2.46 11.55
C TYR A 181 -15.16 -3.27 12.63
N GLN A 182 -14.92 -4.57 12.62
CA GLN A 182 -15.44 -5.51 13.62
C GLN A 182 -14.28 -6.16 14.34
N LEU A 183 -14.43 -6.31 15.67
CA LEU A 183 -13.51 -7.11 16.47
C LEU A 183 -13.97 -8.56 16.46
N ASP A 184 -13.15 -9.40 15.86
CA ASP A 184 -13.33 -10.85 15.87
C ASP A 184 -12.35 -11.49 16.85
N ASP A 185 -12.68 -12.68 17.30
CA ASP A 185 -11.76 -13.46 18.11
C ASP A 185 -10.60 -13.96 17.22
N GLY A 186 -9.39 -13.58 17.60
CA GLY A 186 -8.18 -14.00 16.91
C GLY A 186 -7.64 -15.33 17.44
N VAL A 187 -6.43 -15.68 17.05
CA VAL A 187 -5.74 -16.87 17.55
C VAL A 187 -5.16 -16.59 18.93
N GLY A 188 -5.53 -17.37 19.91
CA GLY A 188 -5.12 -17.19 21.30
C GLY A 188 -5.85 -16.03 21.97
N ALA A 189 -5.12 -15.20 22.70
CA ALA A 189 -5.65 -14.00 23.37
C ALA A 189 -5.70 -12.76 22.47
N ASN A 190 -5.32 -12.88 21.21
CA ASN A 190 -5.27 -11.75 20.28
C ASN A 190 -6.65 -11.50 19.66
N VAL A 191 -7.01 -10.24 19.57
CA VAL A 191 -8.22 -9.77 18.86
C VAL A 191 -7.83 -9.42 17.42
N LYS A 192 -8.67 -9.78 16.46
CA LYS A 192 -8.50 -9.44 15.06
C LYS A 192 -9.46 -8.33 14.68
N ILE A 193 -8.96 -7.29 14.03
CA ILE A 193 -9.80 -6.25 13.44
C ILE A 193 -10.10 -6.65 11.99
N THR A 194 -11.37 -6.86 11.68
CA THR A 194 -11.83 -7.20 10.31
C THR A 194 -12.51 -5.99 9.69
N PRO A 195 -11.97 -5.43 8.58
CA PRO A 195 -12.59 -4.32 7.87
C PRO A 195 -13.63 -4.82 6.87
N HIS A 196 -14.76 -4.13 6.80
CA HIS A 196 -15.79 -4.29 5.78
C HIS A 196 -16.03 -2.94 5.11
N LEU A 197 -15.65 -2.80 3.86
CA LEU A 197 -15.89 -1.58 3.08
C LEU A 197 -17.38 -1.43 2.80
N LEU A 198 -17.99 -0.35 3.30
CA LEU A 198 -19.40 -0.04 3.08
C LEU A 198 -19.60 0.92 1.91
N PHE A 199 -18.71 1.89 1.76
CA PHE A 199 -18.80 2.92 0.74
C PHE A 199 -17.41 3.41 0.36
N ARG A 200 -17.22 3.67 -0.92
CA ARG A 200 -16.00 4.27 -1.44
C ARG A 200 -16.32 5.07 -2.70
N GLU A 201 -15.94 6.31 -2.75
CA GLU A 201 -16.08 7.17 -3.92
C GLU A 201 -14.94 8.17 -4.01
N GLY A 202 -14.60 8.55 -5.24
CA GLY A 202 -13.62 9.57 -5.54
C GLY A 202 -14.19 10.61 -6.49
N PHE A 203 -13.89 11.87 -6.21
CA PHE A 203 -14.33 13.04 -6.99
C PHE A 203 -13.10 13.74 -7.58
N LYS A 204 -13.24 14.23 -8.81
CA LYS A 204 -12.24 15.08 -9.50
C LYS A 204 -12.71 16.50 -9.56
#